data_45d1f9fe340ee16c628f23c822f764cb
#
_entry.id   45d1f9fe340ee16c628f23c822f764cb
#
_cell.length_a   1.000
_cell.length_b   1.000
_cell.length_c   1.000
_cell.angle_alpha   90.00
_cell.angle_beta   90.00
_cell.angle_gamma   90.00
#
_symmetry.space_group_name_H-M   'P 1'
#
loop_
_entity.id
_entity.type
_entity.pdbx_description
1 polymer ?
#
loop_
_entity_poly.entity_id
_entity_poly.type
_entity_poly.pdbx_seq_one_letter_code
_entity_poly.pdbx_strand_id
1 'polypeptide(L)'
;KSLICFLYAKYSKDDKFISHFTDQFNSEKYKDYSDGNYYNLVLSVSGLDKSISISNYLNNFINSDSPQIEARFRSSLPGVSDPETPKVVIEAILNETIRGADAPYLLAGLISHHENGKNAWEIIKLNWKDLLKVMPEWTSSRILDGLPSVYDEHIGKDIQDFIKLNPLPSAEKLMKQKFERLNANIKFKNSINSVLKKAKFV
;
A
#
# COMPACT_ATOMS: atom_id res chain seq x y z
N LYS A 1 -7.23 14.25 -13.52
CA LYS A 1 -7.73 13.19 -14.45
C LYS A 1 -7.23 11.81 -14.01
N SER A 2 -5.91 11.62 -13.79
CA SER A 2 -5.32 10.31 -13.44
C SER A 2 -5.93 9.68 -12.19
N LEU A 3 -6.16 10.46 -11.12
CA LEU A 3 -6.81 9.95 -9.92
C LEU A 3 -8.23 9.41 -10.19
N ILE A 4 -9.02 10.09 -11.03
CA ILE A 4 -10.38 9.63 -11.38
C ILE A 4 -10.31 8.31 -12.15
N CYS A 5 -9.39 8.19 -13.10
CA CYS A 5 -9.19 6.94 -13.86
C CYS A 5 -8.77 5.78 -12.94
N PHE A 6 -7.86 6.03 -12.00
CA PHE A 6 -7.45 5.03 -11.01
C PHE A 6 -8.62 4.60 -10.11
N LEU A 7 -9.40 5.56 -9.58
CA LEU A 7 -10.56 5.26 -8.75
C LEU A 7 -11.62 4.49 -9.54
N TYR A 8 -11.84 4.86 -10.80
CA TYR A 8 -12.72 4.11 -11.70
C TYR A 8 -12.25 2.66 -11.81
N ALA A 9 -10.99 2.42 -12.21
CA ALA A 9 -10.44 1.08 -12.34
C ALA A 9 -10.61 0.25 -11.05
N LYS A 10 -10.26 0.85 -9.91
CA LYS A 10 -10.28 0.20 -8.59
C LYS A 10 -11.67 -0.23 -8.16
N TYR A 11 -12.70 0.59 -8.40
CA TYR A 11 -14.04 0.35 -7.87
C TYR A 11 -15.02 -0.24 -8.88
N SER A 12 -14.88 0.05 -10.18
CA SER A 12 -15.71 -0.57 -11.23
C SER A 12 -15.31 -2.02 -11.50
N LYS A 13 -14.03 -2.35 -11.29
CA LYS A 13 -13.43 -3.64 -11.68
C LYS A 13 -13.66 -3.92 -13.17
N ASP A 14 -13.58 -2.88 -14.01
CA ASP A 14 -13.73 -3.00 -15.45
C ASP A 14 -12.48 -3.67 -16.02
N ASP A 15 -12.58 -4.96 -16.31
CA ASP A 15 -11.47 -5.78 -16.81
C ASP A 15 -10.90 -5.23 -18.13
N LYS A 16 -11.72 -4.69 -19.01
CA LYS A 16 -11.25 -4.10 -20.28
C LYS A 16 -10.43 -2.84 -20.04
N PHE A 17 -10.88 -2.02 -19.09
CA PHE A 17 -10.14 -0.82 -18.71
C PHE A 17 -8.79 -1.18 -18.05
N ILE A 18 -8.80 -2.14 -17.13
CA ILE A 18 -7.57 -2.62 -16.46
C ILE A 18 -6.63 -3.25 -17.49
N SER A 19 -7.11 -4.16 -18.36
CA SER A 19 -6.30 -4.83 -19.40
C SER A 19 -5.63 -3.83 -20.33
N HIS A 20 -6.29 -2.73 -20.70
CA HIS A 20 -5.66 -1.69 -21.52
C HIS A 20 -4.37 -1.15 -20.88
N PHE A 21 -4.38 -0.90 -19.57
CA PHE A 21 -3.18 -0.42 -18.86
C PHE A 21 -2.17 -1.54 -18.60
N THR A 22 -2.64 -2.77 -18.42
CA THR A 22 -1.78 -3.95 -18.33
C THR A 22 -1.00 -4.17 -19.63
N ASP A 23 -1.65 -4.01 -20.79
CA ASP A 23 -1.00 -4.09 -22.09
C ASP A 23 0.02 -2.97 -22.30
N GLN A 24 -0.29 -1.75 -21.84
CA GLN A 24 0.68 -0.65 -21.85
C GLN A 24 1.90 -0.96 -20.98
N PHE A 25 1.68 -1.54 -19.78
CA PHE A 25 2.75 -1.94 -18.88
C PHE A 25 3.62 -3.02 -19.51
N ASN A 26 3.03 -4.10 -20.01
CA ASN A 26 3.74 -5.23 -20.59
C ASN A 26 4.50 -4.88 -21.88
N SER A 27 3.96 -3.96 -22.70
CA SER A 27 4.61 -3.50 -23.94
C SER A 27 5.62 -2.37 -23.71
N GLU A 28 5.77 -1.90 -22.47
CA GLU A 28 6.64 -0.79 -22.07
C GLU A 28 6.38 0.55 -22.78
N LYS A 29 5.31 0.66 -23.58
CA LYS A 29 4.96 1.88 -24.34
C LYS A 29 4.78 3.12 -23.46
N TYR A 30 4.42 2.92 -22.19
CA TYR A 30 4.27 4.03 -21.25
C TYR A 30 5.60 4.77 -20.98
N LYS A 31 6.74 4.14 -21.23
CA LYS A 31 8.07 4.73 -21.07
C LYS A 31 8.34 5.86 -22.09
N ASP A 32 7.67 5.82 -23.25
CA ASP A 32 7.81 6.82 -24.31
C ASP A 32 7.05 8.12 -24.03
N TYR A 33 6.16 8.12 -23.03
CA TYR A 33 5.37 9.30 -22.69
C TYR A 33 6.12 10.22 -21.73
N SER A 34 6.23 11.48 -22.10
CA SER A 34 6.80 12.53 -21.24
C SER A 34 5.91 12.92 -20.05
N ASP A 35 4.60 12.61 -20.12
CA ASP A 35 3.65 12.90 -19.04
C ASP A 35 3.81 11.92 -17.88
N GLY A 36 4.45 12.40 -16.83
CA GLY A 36 4.63 11.63 -15.60
C GLY A 36 3.34 11.20 -14.90
N ASN A 37 2.23 11.89 -15.12
CA ASN A 37 0.93 11.49 -14.57
C ASN A 37 0.37 10.27 -15.31
N TYR A 38 0.60 10.20 -16.62
CA TYR A 38 0.21 9.03 -17.41
C TYR A 38 1.04 7.80 -17.02
N TYR A 39 2.36 7.99 -16.86
CA TYR A 39 3.24 6.93 -16.37
C TYR A 39 2.75 6.35 -15.04
N ASN A 40 2.50 7.22 -14.05
CA ASN A 40 1.99 6.80 -12.75
C ASN A 40 0.61 6.12 -12.85
N LEU A 41 -0.25 6.56 -13.77
CA LEU A 41 -1.54 5.95 -14.02
C LEU A 41 -1.39 4.52 -14.54
N VAL A 42 -0.48 4.30 -15.51
CA VAL A 42 -0.20 2.95 -16.02
C VAL A 42 0.25 2.04 -14.89
N LEU A 43 1.22 2.46 -14.08
CA LEU A 43 1.69 1.66 -12.94
C LEU A 43 0.57 1.38 -11.93
N SER A 44 -0.23 2.39 -11.60
CA SER A 44 -1.28 2.23 -10.58
C SER A 44 -2.43 1.34 -11.04
N VAL A 45 -2.82 1.41 -12.31
CA VAL A 45 -3.95 0.61 -12.84
C VAL A 45 -3.52 -0.80 -13.20
N SER A 46 -2.36 -0.99 -13.84
CA SER A 46 -1.84 -2.33 -14.13
C SER A 46 -1.54 -3.13 -12.86
N GLY A 47 -1.15 -2.45 -11.77
CA GLY A 47 -0.99 -3.09 -10.46
C GLY A 47 -2.28 -3.67 -9.86
N LEU A 48 -3.47 -3.27 -10.35
CA LEU A 48 -4.75 -3.87 -9.94
C LEU A 48 -5.01 -5.21 -10.63
N ASP A 49 -4.31 -5.50 -11.72
CA ASP A 49 -4.41 -6.78 -12.44
C ASP A 49 -3.64 -7.87 -11.70
N LYS A 50 -4.36 -8.88 -11.23
CA LYS A 50 -3.78 -10.00 -10.47
C LYS A 50 -2.83 -10.90 -11.28
N SER A 51 -2.83 -10.76 -12.61
CA SER A 51 -1.86 -11.45 -13.48
C SER A 51 -0.48 -10.81 -13.48
N ILE A 52 -0.36 -9.57 -12.98
CA ILE A 52 0.90 -8.86 -12.88
C ILE A 52 1.61 -9.23 -11.58
N SER A 53 2.77 -9.87 -11.71
CA SER A 53 3.59 -10.23 -10.57
C SER A 53 4.28 -9.02 -9.95
N ILE A 54 4.33 -8.98 -8.62
CA ILE A 54 5.12 -7.99 -7.86
C ILE A 54 6.60 -7.99 -8.27
N SER A 55 7.14 -9.15 -8.69
CA SER A 55 8.51 -9.26 -9.17
C SER A 55 8.79 -8.39 -10.38
N ASN A 56 7.80 -8.18 -11.27
CA ASN A 56 7.96 -7.30 -12.43
C ASN A 56 8.17 -5.84 -11.97
N TYR A 57 7.41 -5.39 -10.97
CA TYR A 57 7.56 -4.06 -10.39
C TYR A 57 8.88 -3.89 -9.64
N LEU A 58 9.26 -4.88 -8.85
CA LEU A 58 10.51 -4.85 -8.08
C LEU A 58 11.73 -4.86 -9.01
N ASN A 59 11.71 -5.66 -10.08
CA ASN A 59 12.79 -5.69 -11.06
C ASN A 59 12.93 -4.34 -11.79
N ASN A 60 11.82 -3.72 -12.18
CA ASN A 60 11.87 -2.38 -12.79
C ASN A 60 12.32 -1.30 -11.80
N PHE A 61 12.00 -1.45 -10.51
CA PHE A 61 12.52 -0.58 -9.45
C PHE A 61 14.05 -0.72 -9.34
N ILE A 62 14.56 -1.95 -9.24
CA ILE A 62 16.00 -2.22 -9.05
C ILE A 62 16.82 -1.78 -10.28
N ASN A 63 16.29 -2.00 -11.49
CA ASN A 63 16.99 -1.73 -12.75
C ASN A 63 16.59 -0.39 -13.38
N SER A 64 16.07 0.55 -12.59
CA SER A 64 15.63 1.84 -13.12
C SER A 64 16.81 2.72 -13.55
N ASP A 65 16.67 3.36 -14.72
CA ASP A 65 17.72 4.20 -15.32
C ASP A 65 17.82 5.59 -14.66
N SER A 66 16.85 5.97 -13.84
CA SER A 66 16.83 7.29 -13.21
C SER A 66 16.14 7.29 -11.85
N PRO A 67 16.55 8.21 -10.94
CA PRO A 67 15.90 8.35 -9.63
C PRO A 67 14.39 8.63 -9.71
N GLN A 68 13.94 9.25 -10.79
CA GLN A 68 12.51 9.54 -11.00
C GLN A 68 11.73 8.28 -11.32
N ILE A 69 12.25 7.41 -12.18
CA ILE A 69 11.66 6.12 -12.53
C ILE A 69 11.67 5.21 -11.31
N GLU A 70 12.81 5.12 -10.62
CA GLU A 70 12.94 4.41 -9.36
C GLU A 70 11.83 4.82 -8.37
N ALA A 71 11.67 6.12 -8.13
CA ALA A 71 10.67 6.64 -7.21
C ALA A 71 9.23 6.29 -7.63
N ARG A 72 8.93 6.24 -8.94
CA ARG A 72 7.60 5.85 -9.46
C ARG A 72 7.30 4.38 -9.16
N PHE A 73 8.23 3.48 -9.48
CA PHE A 73 8.06 2.06 -9.18
C PHE A 73 7.98 1.83 -7.67
N ARG A 74 8.89 2.41 -6.88
CA ARG A 74 8.88 2.31 -5.43
C ARG A 74 7.51 2.69 -4.84
N SER A 75 6.96 3.83 -5.25
CA SER A 75 5.67 4.28 -4.74
C SER A 75 4.49 3.41 -5.19
N SER A 76 4.65 2.66 -6.28
CA SER A 76 3.61 1.77 -6.81
C SER A 76 3.65 0.36 -6.21
N LEU A 77 4.81 -0.09 -5.67
CA LEU A 77 4.97 -1.44 -5.09
C LEU A 77 3.84 -1.84 -4.13
N PRO A 78 3.44 -1.02 -3.14
CA PRO A 78 2.41 -1.43 -2.19
C PRO A 78 1.02 -1.56 -2.80
N GLY A 79 0.81 -1.00 -3.98
CA GLY A 79 -0.48 -1.01 -4.69
C GLY A 79 -0.70 -2.21 -5.60
N VAL A 80 0.29 -3.08 -5.76
CA VAL A 80 0.19 -4.26 -6.62
C VAL A 80 -0.67 -5.33 -5.94
N SER A 81 -1.69 -5.82 -6.65
CA SER A 81 -2.70 -6.75 -6.13
C SER A 81 -2.25 -8.22 -6.11
N ASP A 82 -1.00 -8.51 -6.52
CA ASP A 82 -0.39 -9.82 -6.33
C ASP A 82 -0.40 -10.19 -4.84
N PRO A 83 -0.91 -11.37 -4.42
CA PRO A 83 -0.91 -11.82 -3.04
C PRO A 83 0.49 -11.90 -2.39
N GLU A 84 1.53 -12.11 -3.20
CA GLU A 84 2.92 -12.16 -2.72
C GLU A 84 3.52 -10.77 -2.43
N THR A 85 2.84 -9.69 -2.83
CA THR A 85 3.33 -8.32 -2.66
C THR A 85 3.83 -8.01 -1.24
N PRO A 86 3.10 -8.32 -0.15
CA PRO A 86 3.57 -8.00 1.19
C PRO A 86 4.87 -8.72 1.54
N LYS A 87 4.96 -10.01 1.20
CA LYS A 87 6.14 -10.82 1.48
C LYS A 87 7.36 -10.31 0.71
N VAL A 88 7.23 -10.16 -0.61
CA VAL A 88 8.33 -9.75 -1.49
C VAL A 88 8.84 -8.35 -1.14
N VAL A 89 7.95 -7.40 -0.86
CA VAL A 89 8.35 -6.04 -0.49
C VAL A 89 9.03 -6.00 0.89
N ILE A 90 8.52 -6.75 1.87
CA ILE A 90 9.11 -6.81 3.21
C ILE A 90 10.49 -7.51 3.16
N GLU A 91 10.63 -8.58 2.40
CA GLU A 91 11.93 -9.23 2.17
C GLU A 91 12.94 -8.28 1.51
N ALA A 92 12.51 -7.48 0.51
CA ALA A 92 13.34 -6.48 -0.15
C ALA A 92 13.76 -5.33 0.79
N ILE A 93 12.96 -5.02 1.80
CA ILE A 93 13.32 -4.07 2.88
C ILE A 93 14.35 -4.72 3.82
N LEU A 94 14.12 -5.94 4.26
CA LEU A 94 14.96 -6.62 5.24
C LEU A 94 16.36 -6.96 4.69
N ASN A 95 16.48 -7.23 3.39
CA ASN A 95 17.76 -7.46 2.71
C ASN A 95 18.40 -6.17 2.14
N GLU A 96 17.83 -5.00 2.47
CA GLU A 96 18.29 -3.67 2.09
C GLU A 96 18.30 -3.39 0.56
N THR A 97 17.63 -4.21 -0.25
CA THR A 97 17.35 -3.89 -1.66
C THR A 97 16.53 -2.61 -1.77
N ILE A 98 15.60 -2.41 -0.82
CA ILE A 98 14.88 -1.16 -0.62
C ILE A 98 15.50 -0.43 0.58
N ARG A 99 15.83 0.85 0.39
CA ARG A 99 16.46 1.67 1.43
C ARG A 99 15.58 1.75 2.68
N GLY A 100 16.17 1.59 3.86
CA GLY A 100 15.46 1.67 5.13
C GLY A 100 14.68 2.97 5.35
N ALA A 101 15.14 4.09 4.80
CA ALA A 101 14.43 5.37 4.88
C ALA A 101 13.08 5.37 4.12
N ASP A 102 12.92 4.54 3.09
CA ASP A 102 11.70 4.41 2.30
C ASP A 102 10.74 3.36 2.90
N ALA A 103 11.27 2.42 3.69
CA ALA A 103 10.53 1.29 4.23
C ALA A 103 9.25 1.68 5.00
N PRO A 104 9.24 2.67 5.90
CA PRO A 104 8.02 3.00 6.66
C PRO A 104 6.86 3.46 5.78
N TYR A 105 7.15 4.14 4.66
CA TYR A 105 6.12 4.58 3.71
C TYR A 105 5.55 3.40 2.91
N LEU A 106 6.40 2.45 2.52
CA LEU A 106 5.96 1.23 1.84
C LEU A 106 5.15 0.34 2.77
N LEU A 107 5.59 0.15 4.01
CA LEU A 107 4.84 -0.60 5.03
C LEU A 107 3.46 0.03 5.29
N ALA A 108 3.39 1.37 5.39
CA ALA A 108 2.12 2.08 5.48
C ALA A 108 1.21 1.82 4.26
N GLY A 109 1.78 1.83 3.07
CA GLY A 109 1.08 1.50 1.83
C GLY A 109 0.55 0.06 1.82
N LEU A 110 1.38 -0.91 2.23
CA LEU A 110 0.98 -2.32 2.33
C LEU A 110 -0.18 -2.52 3.32
N ILE A 111 -0.11 -1.90 4.51
CA ILE A 111 -1.20 -1.94 5.52
C ILE A 111 -2.49 -1.34 4.93
N SER A 112 -2.37 -0.30 4.11
CA SER A 112 -3.50 0.38 3.48
C SER A 112 -4.14 -0.40 2.34
N HIS A 113 -3.49 -1.46 1.86
CA HIS A 113 -3.97 -2.20 0.70
C HIS A 113 -5.26 -2.97 1.02
N HIS A 114 -6.27 -2.78 0.18
CA HIS A 114 -7.62 -3.30 0.41
C HIS A 114 -7.66 -4.84 0.55
N GLU A 115 -6.95 -5.57 -0.30
CA GLU A 115 -6.95 -7.05 -0.29
C GLU A 115 -5.79 -7.60 0.57
N ASN A 116 -4.59 -7.05 0.41
CA ASN A 116 -3.37 -7.57 1.01
C ASN A 116 -3.05 -7.03 2.41
N GLY A 117 -3.76 -5.98 2.87
CA GLY A 117 -3.41 -5.24 4.09
C GLY A 117 -3.41 -6.09 5.36
N LYS A 118 -4.32 -7.07 5.47
CA LYS A 118 -4.33 -8.01 6.60
C LYS A 118 -3.08 -8.88 6.59
N ASN A 119 -2.78 -9.50 5.46
CA ASN A 119 -1.59 -10.35 5.30
C ASN A 119 -0.30 -9.53 5.52
N ALA A 120 -0.25 -8.31 4.98
CA ALA A 120 0.85 -7.39 5.21
C ALA A 120 1.09 -7.13 6.70
N TRP A 121 0.02 -6.86 7.46
CA TRP A 121 0.11 -6.63 8.90
C TRP A 121 0.67 -7.84 9.65
N GLU A 122 0.22 -9.05 9.33
CA GLU A 122 0.73 -10.27 9.95
C GLU A 122 2.24 -10.46 9.70
N ILE A 123 2.69 -10.25 8.46
CA ILE A 123 4.11 -10.36 8.12
C ILE A 123 4.94 -9.25 8.81
N ILE A 124 4.40 -8.03 8.88
CA ILE A 124 5.04 -6.90 9.58
C ILE A 124 5.22 -7.23 11.07
N LYS A 125 4.21 -7.77 11.74
CA LYS A 125 4.30 -8.19 13.15
C LYS A 125 5.41 -9.21 13.37
N LEU A 126 5.46 -10.23 12.52
CA LEU A 126 6.47 -11.29 12.62
C LEU A 126 7.91 -10.76 12.48
N ASN A 127 8.08 -9.72 11.66
CA ASN A 127 9.40 -9.15 11.37
C ASN A 127 9.66 -7.81 12.08
N TRP A 128 8.82 -7.43 13.05
CA TRP A 128 8.82 -6.08 13.64
C TRP A 128 10.20 -5.62 14.14
N LYS A 129 10.88 -6.47 14.89
CA LYS A 129 12.18 -6.14 15.48
C LYS A 129 13.26 -5.91 14.41
N ASP A 130 13.25 -6.72 13.35
CA ASP A 130 14.24 -6.62 12.27
C ASP A 130 13.92 -5.43 11.35
N LEU A 131 12.66 -5.16 11.10
CA LEU A 131 12.23 -3.94 10.41
C LEU A 131 12.67 -2.67 11.15
N LEU A 132 12.55 -2.63 12.48
CA LEU A 132 13.01 -1.48 13.27
C LEU A 132 14.54 -1.29 13.22
N LYS A 133 15.33 -2.34 12.98
CA LYS A 133 16.79 -2.22 12.84
C LYS A 133 17.20 -1.56 11.51
N VAL A 134 16.46 -1.84 10.43
CA VAL A 134 16.79 -1.31 9.10
C VAL A 134 16.15 0.08 8.86
N MET A 135 15.07 0.40 9.56
CA MET A 135 14.41 1.71 9.44
C MET A 135 15.09 2.76 10.30
N PRO A 136 15.39 3.96 9.78
CA PRO A 136 15.83 5.09 10.62
C PRO A 136 14.75 5.47 11.64
N GLU A 137 15.17 5.73 12.87
CA GLU A 137 14.25 6.07 13.96
C GLU A 137 13.31 7.25 13.62
N TRP A 138 13.85 8.28 12.95
CA TRP A 138 13.10 9.49 12.60
C TRP A 138 12.03 9.29 11.53
N THR A 139 12.06 8.18 10.75
CA THR A 139 11.01 7.83 9.77
C THR A 139 10.08 6.72 10.26
N SER A 140 10.50 5.91 11.22
CA SER A 140 9.79 4.68 11.62
C SER A 140 8.31 4.92 11.97
N SER A 141 7.99 6.07 12.56
CA SER A 141 6.61 6.45 12.89
C SER A 141 5.68 6.59 11.67
N ARG A 142 6.22 6.73 10.45
CA ARG A 142 5.43 6.85 9.22
C ARG A 142 4.65 5.57 8.88
N ILE A 143 5.03 4.43 9.42
CA ILE A 143 4.23 3.20 9.29
C ILE A 143 2.78 3.40 9.77
N LEU A 144 2.57 4.29 10.74
CA LEU A 144 1.25 4.63 11.27
C LEU A 144 0.35 5.34 10.25
N ASP A 145 0.90 5.86 9.16
CA ASP A 145 0.13 6.55 8.12
C ASP A 145 -0.82 5.59 7.36
N GLY A 146 -0.55 4.28 7.41
CA GLY A 146 -1.42 3.26 6.83
C GLY A 146 -2.69 2.96 7.64
N LEU A 147 -2.68 3.23 8.94
CA LEU A 147 -3.75 2.81 9.86
C LEU A 147 -5.14 3.37 9.53
N PRO A 148 -5.30 4.64 9.11
CA PRO A 148 -6.62 5.17 8.76
C PRO A 148 -7.33 4.42 7.63
N SER A 149 -6.61 3.63 6.83
CA SER A 149 -7.20 2.84 5.75
C SER A 149 -7.66 1.45 6.18
N VAL A 150 -7.42 1.07 7.43
CA VAL A 150 -7.89 -0.20 8.00
C VAL A 150 -9.35 -0.06 8.42
N TYR A 151 -10.21 -0.91 7.88
CA TYR A 151 -11.66 -0.88 8.12
C TYR A 151 -12.19 -2.14 8.86
N ASP A 152 -11.34 -3.10 9.12
CA ASP A 152 -11.67 -4.28 9.90
C ASP A 152 -11.42 -4.00 11.39
N GLU A 153 -12.45 -4.22 12.21
CA GLU A 153 -12.42 -3.91 13.65
C GLU A 153 -11.44 -4.81 14.40
N HIS A 154 -11.37 -6.10 14.03
CA HIS A 154 -10.47 -7.05 14.66
C HIS A 154 -9.01 -6.72 14.36
N ILE A 155 -8.71 -6.43 13.09
CA ILE A 155 -7.38 -6.01 12.66
C ILE A 155 -7.01 -4.67 13.30
N GLY A 156 -7.94 -3.72 13.31
CA GLY A 156 -7.72 -2.40 13.92
C GLY A 156 -7.41 -2.50 15.41
N LYS A 157 -8.06 -3.39 16.13
CA LYS A 157 -7.77 -3.67 17.54
C LYS A 157 -6.41 -4.35 17.72
N ASP A 158 -6.13 -5.39 16.95
CA ASP A 158 -4.85 -6.10 16.99
C ASP A 158 -3.66 -5.14 16.73
N ILE A 159 -3.76 -4.27 15.73
CA ILE A 159 -2.77 -3.23 15.46
C ILE A 159 -2.57 -2.33 16.68
N GLN A 160 -3.65 -1.83 17.26
CA GLN A 160 -3.57 -0.91 18.41
C GLN A 160 -2.92 -1.57 19.62
N ASP A 161 -3.31 -2.81 19.92
CA ASP A 161 -2.78 -3.56 21.06
C ASP A 161 -1.31 -3.91 20.84
N PHE A 162 -0.94 -4.33 19.64
CA PHE A 162 0.46 -4.61 19.30
C PHE A 162 1.36 -3.37 19.38
N ILE A 163 0.96 -2.23 18.81
CA ILE A 163 1.77 -1.01 18.81
C ILE A 163 1.89 -0.42 20.22
N LYS A 164 0.88 -0.57 21.10
CA LYS A 164 1.00 -0.16 22.50
C LYS A 164 2.07 -0.97 23.25
N LEU A 165 2.20 -2.26 22.95
CA LEU A 165 3.22 -3.14 23.52
C LEU A 165 4.60 -2.96 22.88
N ASN A 166 4.66 -2.46 21.65
CA ASN A 166 5.86 -2.26 20.86
C ASN A 166 5.91 -0.80 20.34
N PRO A 167 6.04 0.19 21.23
CA PRO A 167 5.91 1.59 20.86
C PRO A 167 7.02 2.03 19.89
N LEU A 168 6.66 2.89 18.97
CA LEU A 168 7.61 3.54 18.08
C LEU A 168 8.24 4.74 18.78
N PRO A 169 9.56 4.96 18.65
CA PRO A 169 10.23 6.11 19.25
C PRO A 169 9.56 7.42 18.83
N SER A 170 9.41 8.34 19.78
CA SER A 170 8.89 9.71 19.55
C SER A 170 7.53 9.81 18.84
N ALA A 171 6.75 8.72 18.79
CA ALA A 171 5.51 8.64 18.02
C ALA A 171 4.22 8.77 18.85
N GLU A 172 4.27 9.00 20.15
CA GLU A 172 3.11 8.94 21.06
C GLU A 172 1.94 9.82 20.59
N LYS A 173 2.21 11.10 20.28
CA LYS A 173 1.18 12.04 19.81
C LYS A 173 0.60 11.61 18.46
N LEU A 174 1.45 11.20 17.52
CA LEU A 174 1.03 10.72 16.20
C LEU A 174 0.20 9.44 16.33
N MET A 175 0.65 8.50 17.15
CA MET A 175 -0.04 7.25 17.44
C MET A 175 -1.47 7.51 17.94
N LYS A 176 -1.65 8.41 18.91
CA LYS A 176 -2.98 8.79 19.42
C LYS A 176 -3.87 9.30 18.29
N GLN A 177 -3.38 10.24 17.49
CA GLN A 177 -4.14 10.80 16.36
C GLN A 177 -4.53 9.74 15.32
N LYS A 178 -3.60 8.83 15.00
CA LYS A 178 -3.86 7.76 14.01
C LYS A 178 -4.86 6.73 14.54
N PHE A 179 -4.80 6.39 15.82
CA PHE A 179 -5.77 5.49 16.45
C PHE A 179 -7.17 6.12 16.53
N GLU A 180 -7.28 7.40 16.87
CA GLU A 180 -8.56 8.12 16.84
C GLU A 180 -9.19 8.07 15.43
N ARG A 181 -8.37 8.32 14.39
CA ARG A 181 -8.84 8.29 12.99
C ARG A 181 -9.20 6.87 12.54
N LEU A 182 -8.42 5.87 12.88
CA LEU A 182 -8.72 4.45 12.64
C LEU A 182 -10.10 4.09 13.23
N ASN A 183 -10.30 4.39 14.50
CA ASN A 183 -11.55 4.08 15.20
C ASN A 183 -12.75 4.83 14.61
N ALA A 184 -12.56 6.10 14.21
CA ALA A 184 -13.60 6.87 13.54
C ALA A 184 -14.00 6.26 12.18
N ASN A 185 -13.02 5.81 11.40
CA ASN A 185 -13.25 5.20 10.09
C ASN A 185 -13.96 3.83 10.21
N ILE A 186 -13.59 3.02 11.20
CA ILE A 186 -14.27 1.74 11.48
C ILE A 186 -15.74 2.00 11.87
N LYS A 187 -15.98 2.95 12.78
CA LYS A 187 -17.35 3.32 13.18
C LYS A 187 -18.17 3.83 11.99
N PHE A 188 -17.55 4.68 11.15
CA PHE A 188 -18.22 5.21 9.95
C PHE A 188 -18.61 4.07 8.99
N LYS A 189 -17.70 3.15 8.69
CA LYS A 189 -17.98 1.97 7.86
C LYS A 189 -19.15 1.15 8.42
N ASN A 190 -19.15 0.87 9.73
CA ASN A 190 -20.20 0.10 10.37
C ASN A 190 -21.56 0.80 10.29
N SER A 191 -21.60 2.13 10.47
CA SER A 191 -22.80 2.96 10.30
C SER A 191 -23.33 2.92 8.87
N ILE A 192 -22.47 3.14 7.86
CA ILE A 192 -22.87 3.12 6.45
C ILE A 192 -23.41 1.73 6.07
N ASN A 193 -22.73 0.65 6.45
CA ASN A 193 -23.20 -0.69 6.18
C ASN A 193 -24.59 -0.96 6.78
N SER A 194 -24.86 -0.45 7.98
CA SER A 194 -26.18 -0.55 8.59
C SER A 194 -27.27 0.18 7.78
N VAL A 195 -26.95 1.38 7.27
CA VAL A 195 -27.86 2.17 6.41
C VAL A 195 -28.10 1.46 5.08
N LEU A 196 -27.05 0.99 4.41
CA LEU A 196 -27.15 0.31 3.12
C LEU A 196 -27.99 -0.97 3.21
N LYS A 197 -27.79 -1.77 4.27
CA LYS A 197 -28.61 -2.96 4.53
C LYS A 197 -30.10 -2.61 4.72
N LYS A 198 -30.41 -1.55 5.47
CA LYS A 198 -31.80 -1.09 5.66
C LYS A 198 -32.42 -0.61 4.36
N ALA A 199 -31.64 0.05 3.51
CA ALA A 199 -32.07 0.55 2.21
C ALA A 199 -32.11 -0.53 1.10
N LYS A 200 -31.75 -1.80 1.41
CA LYS A 200 -31.67 -2.92 0.46
C LYS A 200 -30.72 -2.70 -0.72
N PHE A 201 -29.65 -1.94 -0.52
CA PHE A 201 -28.61 -1.73 -1.52
C PHE A 201 -27.49 -2.79 -1.43
N VAL A 202 -27.48 -3.62 -0.41
CA VAL A 202 -26.53 -4.71 -0.16
C VAL A 202 -27.26 -5.88 0.50
#